data_c300c46dd3d282caead4eeff4440c29a
#
_entry.id   c300c46dd3d282caead4eeff4440c29a
#
_cell.length_a   1.000
_cell.length_b   1.000
_cell.length_c   1.000
_cell.angle_alpha   90.00
_cell.angle_beta   90.00
_cell.angle_gamma   90.00
#
_symmetry.space_group_name_H-M   'P 1'
#
loop_
_entity.id
_entity.type
_entity.pdbx_description
1 polymer ?
#
loop_
_entity_poly.entity_id
_entity_poly.type
_entity_poly.pdbx_seq_one_letter_code
_entity_poly.pdbx_strand_id
1 'polypeptide(L)'
;MKKGVCKHYNGTGLVGGKHCCEVGVCIRDLVGGPDFGWAVRTPCFKDHKTDVACDKYEEPTAKELSAYKAETRRLLKQMKLTFPLIEKVKRENKGKDATGIVECPVCKGRLCWSHAAYNGHVWGRCETKDCLAWME
;
A
#
# COMPACT_ATOMS: atom_id res chain seq x y z
N MET A 1 -1.26 -7.22 6.83
CA MET A 1 -1.00 -7.86 8.14
C MET A 1 -0.89 -9.36 7.95
N LYS A 2 0.09 -10.01 8.54
CA LYS A 2 0.40 -11.43 8.38
C LYS A 2 0.69 -12.03 9.75
N LYS A 3 0.36 -13.30 9.96
CA LYS A 3 0.77 -14.02 11.20
C LYS A 3 2.29 -13.99 11.31
N GLY A 4 2.81 -13.78 12.52
CA GLY A 4 4.25 -13.62 12.75
C GLY A 4 4.82 -12.24 12.40
N VAL A 5 3.98 -11.27 12.03
CA VAL A 5 4.37 -9.88 11.80
C VAL A 5 3.69 -9.00 12.83
N CYS A 6 4.47 -8.10 13.46
CA CYS A 6 3.93 -7.15 14.44
C CYS A 6 2.76 -6.33 13.84
N LYS A 7 1.67 -6.19 14.57
CA LYS A 7 0.49 -5.44 14.09
C LYS A 7 0.77 -3.96 13.84
N HIS A 8 1.76 -3.39 14.50
CA HIS A 8 2.18 -1.99 14.36
C HIS A 8 3.13 -1.75 13.19
N TYR A 9 3.52 -2.81 12.46
CA TYR A 9 4.41 -2.68 11.31
C TYR A 9 3.63 -2.18 10.08
N ASN A 10 3.93 -0.99 9.60
CA ASN A 10 3.23 -0.34 8.48
C ASN A 10 3.82 -0.62 7.09
N GLY A 11 4.78 -1.52 7.00
CA GLY A 11 5.36 -2.02 5.73
C GLY A 11 6.37 -1.09 5.07
N THR A 12 6.28 0.20 5.25
CA THR A 12 7.11 1.16 4.51
C THR A 12 8.27 1.72 5.33
N GLY A 13 8.16 1.69 6.65
CA GLY A 13 9.15 2.32 7.52
C GLY A 13 9.34 3.83 7.27
N LEU A 14 8.58 4.43 6.35
CA LEU A 14 8.73 5.80 5.87
C LEU A 14 7.49 6.64 6.23
N VAL A 15 7.24 6.85 7.50
CA VAL A 15 6.29 7.88 7.93
C VAL A 15 7.09 9.13 8.23
N GLY A 16 6.92 10.17 7.41
CA GLY A 16 7.60 11.46 7.62
C GLY A 16 9.13 11.41 7.53
N GLY A 17 9.69 10.54 6.69
CA GLY A 17 11.15 10.38 6.54
C GLY A 17 11.83 9.63 7.70
N LYS A 18 11.08 9.14 8.66
CA LYS A 18 11.57 8.31 9.76
C LYS A 18 11.07 6.88 9.57
N HIS A 19 11.96 5.90 9.72
CA HIS A 19 11.63 4.47 9.66
C HIS A 19 10.94 4.01 10.96
N CYS A 20 9.80 4.61 11.29
CA CYS A 20 9.06 4.34 12.51
C CYS A 20 7.81 3.50 12.23
N CYS A 21 7.48 2.60 13.16
CA CYS A 21 6.21 1.89 13.14
C CYS A 21 5.07 2.78 13.69
N GLU A 22 3.83 2.30 13.62
CA GLU A 22 2.63 3.07 14.05
C GLU A 22 2.67 3.53 15.51
N VAL A 23 3.39 2.82 16.38
CA VAL A 23 3.58 3.19 17.80
C VAL A 23 4.86 3.98 18.05
N GLY A 24 5.47 4.53 17.00
CA GLY A 24 6.59 5.46 17.09
C GLY A 24 7.96 4.83 17.34
N VAL A 25 8.10 3.49 17.31
CA VAL A 25 9.41 2.84 17.43
C VAL A 25 10.16 3.03 16.12
N CYS A 26 11.31 3.70 16.17
CA CYS A 26 12.20 3.83 15.03
C CYS A 26 12.97 2.52 14.81
N ILE A 27 12.58 1.77 13.81
CA ILE A 27 13.16 0.45 13.50
C ILE A 27 14.65 0.58 13.19
N ARG A 28 15.05 1.64 12.49
CA ARG A 28 16.43 1.91 12.15
C ARG A 28 17.31 2.11 13.38
N ASP A 29 16.82 2.88 14.37
CA ASP A 29 17.57 3.14 15.59
C ASP A 29 17.64 1.88 16.46
N LEU A 30 16.59 1.08 16.43
CA LEU A 30 16.50 -0.17 17.19
C LEU A 30 17.51 -1.22 16.68
N VAL A 31 17.72 -1.35 15.37
CA VAL A 31 18.62 -2.36 14.79
C VAL A 31 20.04 -1.85 14.53
N GLY A 32 20.31 -0.58 14.81
CA GLY A 32 21.67 0.00 14.83
C GLY A 32 22.34 0.14 13.47
N GLY A 33 21.90 1.12 12.65
CA GLY A 33 22.72 1.56 11.55
C GLY A 33 22.02 1.87 10.21
N PRO A 34 22.75 2.50 9.27
CA PRO A 34 22.23 2.91 7.97
C PRO A 34 22.14 1.78 6.93
N ASP A 35 22.59 0.56 7.27
CA ASP A 35 22.76 -0.51 6.31
C ASP A 35 21.45 -1.12 5.80
N PHE A 36 21.44 -1.50 4.54
CA PHE A 36 20.34 -2.20 3.85
C PHE A 36 19.90 -3.51 4.53
N GLY A 37 20.62 -3.98 5.53
CA GLY A 37 20.28 -5.18 6.32
C GLY A 37 19.15 -5.00 7.33
N TRP A 38 18.65 -3.78 7.57
CA TRP A 38 17.58 -3.55 8.57
C TRP A 38 16.27 -4.28 8.22
N ALA A 39 15.95 -4.40 6.95
CA ALA A 39 14.74 -5.09 6.49
C ALA A 39 14.73 -6.59 6.85
N VAL A 40 15.91 -7.21 6.93
CA VAL A 40 16.08 -8.64 7.24
C VAL A 40 16.25 -8.87 8.74
N ARG A 41 16.62 -7.83 9.50
CA ARG A 41 16.90 -7.90 10.94
C ARG A 41 15.83 -7.27 11.82
N THR A 42 14.77 -6.73 11.22
CA THR A 42 13.73 -6.06 12.00
C THR A 42 13.02 -7.05 12.95
N PRO A 43 12.89 -6.71 14.23
CA PRO A 43 12.19 -7.54 15.21
C PRO A 43 10.66 -7.55 14.99
N CYS A 44 10.17 -6.82 13.98
CA CYS A 44 8.76 -6.82 13.62
C CYS A 44 8.28 -8.15 12.99
N PHE A 45 9.19 -9.05 12.63
CA PHE A 45 8.88 -10.34 12.02
C PHE A 45 9.47 -11.48 12.87
N LYS A 46 8.65 -12.43 13.28
CA LYS A 46 9.10 -13.61 14.05
C LYS A 46 10.12 -14.48 13.32
N ASP A 47 10.02 -14.51 11.99
CA ASP A 47 10.89 -15.36 11.16
C ASP A 47 12.27 -14.71 10.92
N HIS A 48 12.45 -13.46 11.32
CA HIS A 48 13.74 -12.78 11.18
C HIS A 48 14.68 -13.18 12.31
N LYS A 49 15.89 -13.61 11.95
CA LYS A 49 16.98 -13.85 12.90
C LYS A 49 17.56 -12.51 13.35
N THR A 50 17.16 -12.04 14.50
CA THR A 50 17.66 -10.81 15.09
C THR A 50 17.90 -11.03 16.57
N ASP A 51 19.00 -10.46 17.08
CA ASP A 51 19.31 -10.43 18.51
C ASP A 51 18.63 -9.24 19.22
N VAL A 52 17.93 -8.40 18.43
CA VAL A 52 17.23 -7.22 18.95
C VAL A 52 15.78 -7.56 19.20
N ALA A 53 15.31 -7.33 20.42
CA ALA A 53 13.91 -7.44 20.79
C ALA A 53 13.21 -6.06 20.74
N CYS A 54 11.95 -6.04 20.35
CA CYS A 54 11.11 -4.85 20.44
C CYS A 54 10.11 -5.04 21.59
N ASP A 55 10.15 -4.15 22.57
CA ASP A 55 9.23 -4.16 23.73
C ASP A 55 7.77 -3.84 23.35
N LYS A 56 7.56 -3.27 22.17
CA LYS A 56 6.25 -2.96 21.58
C LYS A 56 5.78 -4.00 20.58
N TYR A 57 6.49 -5.14 20.46
CA TYR A 57 6.03 -6.20 19.56
C TYR A 57 4.69 -6.75 20.03
N GLU A 58 3.73 -6.74 19.13
CA GLU A 58 2.40 -7.29 19.37
C GLU A 58 1.91 -8.05 18.13
N GLU A 59 1.56 -9.31 18.33
CA GLU A 59 1.03 -10.14 17.24
C GLU A 59 -0.44 -9.79 16.97
N PRO A 60 -0.86 -9.69 15.71
CA PRO A 60 -2.25 -9.43 15.40
C PRO A 60 -3.16 -10.56 15.87
N THR A 61 -4.29 -10.19 16.44
CA THR A 61 -5.33 -11.13 16.84
C THR A 61 -5.96 -11.83 15.63
N ALA A 62 -6.60 -12.97 15.84
CA ALA A 62 -7.33 -13.68 14.78
C ALA A 62 -8.41 -12.81 14.12
N LYS A 63 -9.08 -11.93 14.89
CA LYS A 63 -10.07 -10.98 14.39
C LYS A 63 -9.44 -9.95 13.45
N GLU A 64 -8.33 -9.34 13.85
CA GLU A 64 -7.61 -8.37 13.02
C GLU A 64 -7.07 -8.99 11.74
N LEU A 65 -6.53 -10.21 11.81
CA LEU A 65 -6.09 -10.95 10.62
C LEU A 65 -7.25 -11.26 9.67
N SER A 66 -8.41 -11.62 10.20
CA SER A 66 -9.62 -11.88 9.39
C SER A 66 -10.10 -10.61 8.70
N ALA A 67 -10.19 -9.50 9.42
CA ALA A 67 -10.57 -8.20 8.88
C ALA A 67 -9.60 -7.74 7.78
N TYR A 68 -8.30 -7.86 8.02
CA TYR A 68 -7.28 -7.52 7.02
C TYR A 68 -7.39 -8.38 5.75
N LYS A 69 -7.62 -9.69 5.90
CA LYS A 69 -7.81 -10.59 4.75
C LYS A 69 -9.06 -10.23 3.93
N ALA A 70 -10.16 -9.86 4.62
CA ALA A 70 -11.39 -9.43 3.95
C ALA A 70 -11.16 -8.15 3.15
N GLU A 71 -10.49 -7.16 3.75
CA GLU A 71 -10.16 -5.90 3.09
C GLU A 71 -9.20 -6.11 1.91
N THR A 72 -8.17 -6.92 2.07
CA THR A 72 -7.25 -7.27 0.97
C THR A 72 -7.99 -7.91 -0.19
N ARG A 73 -8.92 -8.82 0.07
CA ARG A 73 -9.76 -9.43 -0.99
C ARG A 73 -10.63 -8.39 -1.69
N ARG A 74 -11.21 -7.45 -0.94
CA ARG A 74 -12.00 -6.34 -1.48
C ARG A 74 -11.16 -5.50 -2.44
N LEU A 75 -9.97 -5.06 -2.00
CA LEU A 75 -9.04 -4.27 -2.80
C LEU A 75 -8.59 -5.00 -4.07
N LEU A 76 -8.21 -6.27 -3.95
CA LEU A 76 -7.83 -7.09 -5.11
C LEU A 76 -8.97 -7.22 -6.13
N LYS A 77 -10.22 -7.37 -5.66
CA LYS A 77 -11.38 -7.38 -6.55
C LYS A 77 -11.57 -6.05 -7.28
N GLN A 78 -11.43 -4.94 -6.56
CA GLN A 78 -11.47 -3.59 -7.16
C GLN A 78 -10.36 -3.40 -8.19
N MET A 79 -9.12 -3.77 -7.87
CA MET A 79 -7.99 -3.70 -8.81
C MET A 79 -8.26 -4.48 -10.10
N LYS A 80 -8.74 -5.71 -9.99
CA LYS A 80 -9.10 -6.52 -11.18
C LYS A 80 -10.10 -5.84 -12.10
N LEU A 81 -11.05 -5.09 -11.54
CA LEU A 81 -12.02 -4.32 -12.32
C LEU A 81 -11.41 -3.05 -12.94
N THR A 82 -10.36 -2.52 -12.33
CA THR A 82 -9.73 -1.25 -12.73
C THR A 82 -8.63 -1.45 -13.77
N PHE A 83 -7.89 -2.55 -13.73
CA PHE A 83 -6.80 -2.82 -14.68
C PHE A 83 -7.19 -2.65 -16.16
N PRO A 84 -8.30 -3.17 -16.64
CA PRO A 84 -8.69 -2.97 -18.06
C PRO A 84 -8.85 -1.50 -18.43
N LEU A 85 -9.33 -0.67 -17.51
CA LEU A 85 -9.45 0.77 -17.71
C LEU A 85 -8.07 1.43 -17.78
N ILE A 86 -7.18 1.10 -16.87
CA ILE A 86 -5.80 1.62 -16.85
C ILE A 86 -5.09 1.29 -18.16
N GLU A 87 -5.13 0.04 -18.58
CA GLU A 87 -4.52 -0.40 -19.85
C GLU A 87 -5.13 0.29 -21.08
N LYS A 88 -6.44 0.50 -21.08
CA LYS A 88 -7.12 1.27 -22.14
C LYS A 88 -6.61 2.70 -22.18
N VAL A 89 -6.59 3.40 -21.04
CA VAL A 89 -6.11 4.79 -20.92
C VAL A 89 -4.66 4.92 -21.40
N LYS A 90 -3.77 4.03 -20.97
CA LYS A 90 -2.38 4.00 -21.40
C LYS A 90 -2.22 3.84 -22.91
N ARG A 91 -2.93 2.88 -23.46
CA ARG A 91 -2.85 2.58 -24.90
C ARG A 91 -3.35 3.75 -25.76
N GLU A 92 -4.48 4.36 -25.36
CA GLU A 92 -5.11 5.43 -26.15
C GLU A 92 -4.37 6.79 -26.01
N ASN A 93 -3.61 6.98 -24.94
CA ASN A 93 -2.94 8.26 -24.64
C ASN A 93 -1.41 8.16 -24.60
N LYS A 94 -0.82 7.13 -25.21
CA LYS A 94 0.63 6.92 -25.22
C LYS A 94 1.39 8.18 -25.67
N GLY A 95 2.28 8.68 -24.81
CA GLY A 95 3.10 9.87 -25.07
C GLY A 95 2.36 11.21 -25.04
N LYS A 96 1.14 11.26 -24.50
CA LYS A 96 0.34 12.49 -24.37
C LYS A 96 -0.18 12.64 -22.95
N ASP A 97 -0.17 13.88 -22.45
CA ASP A 97 -0.92 14.22 -21.25
C ASP A 97 -2.42 14.22 -21.59
N ALA A 98 -3.20 13.53 -20.77
CA ALA A 98 -4.64 13.42 -20.99
C ALA A 98 -5.38 13.31 -19.66
N THR A 99 -6.62 13.79 -19.66
CA THR A 99 -7.55 13.66 -18.55
C THR A 99 -8.92 13.25 -19.07
N GLY A 100 -9.69 12.62 -18.22
CA GLY A 100 -11.04 12.25 -18.61
C GLY A 100 -11.91 11.80 -17.46
N ILE A 101 -13.17 11.56 -17.77
CA ILE A 101 -14.17 11.05 -16.84
C ILE A 101 -14.81 9.83 -17.47
N VAL A 102 -14.96 8.77 -16.68
CA VAL A 102 -15.63 7.53 -17.08
C VAL A 102 -16.55 7.03 -15.98
N GLU A 103 -17.39 6.08 -16.31
CA GLU A 103 -18.17 5.36 -15.30
C GLU A 103 -17.24 4.51 -14.44
N CYS A 104 -17.37 4.60 -13.12
CA CYS A 104 -16.60 3.81 -12.18
C CYS A 104 -16.97 2.32 -12.30
N PRO A 105 -16.01 1.42 -12.54
CA PRO A 105 -16.30 -0.01 -12.68
C PRO A 105 -16.81 -0.66 -11.38
N VAL A 106 -16.62 0.02 -10.23
CA VAL A 106 -17.00 -0.49 -8.91
C VAL A 106 -18.40 -0.02 -8.51
N CYS A 107 -18.66 1.30 -8.51
CA CYS A 107 -19.91 1.88 -7.97
C CYS A 107 -20.81 2.51 -9.03
N LYS A 108 -20.40 2.53 -10.31
CA LYS A 108 -21.12 3.17 -11.41
C LYS A 108 -21.21 4.70 -11.34
N GLY A 109 -20.58 5.31 -10.34
CA GLY A 109 -20.45 6.76 -10.22
C GLY A 109 -19.39 7.33 -11.16
N ARG A 110 -19.09 8.62 -11.03
CA ARG A 110 -18.07 9.29 -11.85
C ARG A 110 -16.67 8.97 -11.35
N LEU A 111 -15.80 8.57 -12.27
CA LEU A 111 -14.39 8.32 -12.06
C LEU A 111 -13.56 9.27 -12.92
N CYS A 112 -12.84 10.17 -12.28
CA CYS A 112 -11.89 11.06 -12.93
C CYS A 112 -10.55 10.32 -13.07
N TRP A 113 -9.89 10.45 -14.22
CA TRP A 113 -8.55 9.90 -14.45
C TRP A 113 -7.63 10.91 -15.12
N SER A 114 -6.33 10.74 -14.95
CA SER A 114 -5.29 11.47 -15.67
C SER A 114 -4.15 10.55 -16.07
N HIS A 115 -3.52 10.84 -17.22
CA HIS A 115 -2.36 10.15 -17.76
C HIS A 115 -1.24 11.17 -17.98
N ALA A 116 -0.03 10.86 -17.55
CA ALA A 116 1.14 11.69 -17.72
C ALA A 116 2.03 11.18 -18.85
N ALA A 117 2.30 12.02 -19.84
CA ALA A 117 3.12 11.69 -21.01
C ALA A 117 4.54 11.28 -20.64
N TYR A 118 5.14 11.93 -19.63
CA TYR A 118 6.57 11.81 -19.34
C TYR A 118 6.95 10.46 -18.71
N ASN A 119 6.04 9.79 -18.01
CA ASN A 119 6.30 8.51 -17.34
C ASN A 119 5.23 7.43 -17.61
N GLY A 120 4.18 7.77 -18.34
CA GLY A 120 3.09 6.87 -18.69
C GLY A 120 2.20 6.46 -17.52
N HIS A 121 2.31 7.12 -16.36
CA HIS A 121 1.51 6.81 -15.18
C HIS A 121 0.07 7.26 -15.34
N VAL A 122 -0.83 6.47 -14.77
CA VAL A 122 -2.26 6.75 -14.75
C VAL A 122 -2.73 6.90 -13.31
N TRP A 123 -3.38 8.02 -13.02
CA TRP A 123 -4.07 8.25 -11.75
C TRP A 123 -5.56 8.20 -11.97
N GLY A 124 -6.27 7.72 -10.99
CA GLY A 124 -7.72 7.75 -11.02
C GLY A 124 -8.33 7.90 -9.64
N ARG A 125 -9.44 8.63 -9.59
CA ARG A 125 -10.21 8.84 -8.36
C ARG A 125 -11.70 8.88 -8.65
N CYS A 126 -12.44 8.02 -7.96
CA CYS A 126 -13.89 8.05 -7.96
C CYS A 126 -14.41 9.19 -7.07
N GLU A 127 -15.45 9.90 -7.51
CA GLU A 127 -16.10 10.94 -6.70
C GLU A 127 -16.87 10.36 -5.51
N THR A 128 -17.28 9.09 -5.59
CA THR A 128 -17.91 8.39 -4.46
C THR A 128 -16.88 8.16 -3.37
N LYS A 129 -17.17 8.65 -2.17
CA LYS A 129 -16.31 8.52 -1.01
C LYS A 129 -15.95 7.04 -0.75
N ASP A 130 -14.70 6.78 -0.42
CA ASP A 130 -14.15 5.47 -0.05
C ASP A 130 -14.35 4.36 -1.11
N CYS A 131 -14.61 4.75 -2.37
CA CYS A 131 -14.84 3.81 -3.46
C CYS A 131 -13.53 3.36 -4.10
N LEU A 132 -12.95 4.15 -4.98
CA LEU A 132 -11.80 3.78 -5.78
C LEU A 132 -10.86 4.96 -5.97
N ALA A 133 -9.59 4.74 -5.65
CA ALA A 133 -8.50 5.64 -5.99
C ALA A 133 -7.23 4.83 -6.25
N TRP A 134 -6.44 5.22 -7.24
CA TRP A 134 -5.14 4.62 -7.51
C TRP A 134 -4.16 5.66 -8.04
N MET A 135 -2.91 5.37 -7.82
CA MET A 135 -1.76 6.03 -8.43
C MET A 135 -0.81 4.91 -8.85
N GLU A 136 -0.45 4.89 -10.08
CA GLU A 136 0.46 3.91 -10.64
C GLU A 136 1.86 4.49 -10.77
#